data_64884cad860d3ab8ee04f48372422ad9
#
_entry.id   64884cad860d3ab8ee04f48372422ad9
#
_cell.length_a   1.000
_cell.length_b   1.000
_cell.length_c   1.000
_cell.angle_alpha   90.00
_cell.angle_beta   90.00
_cell.angle_gamma   90.00
#
_symmetry.space_group_name_H-M   'P 1'
#
loop_
_entity.id
_entity.type
_entity.pdbx_description
1 polymer ?
#
loop_
_entity_poly.entity_id
_entity_poly.type
_entity_poly.pdbx_seq_one_letter_code
_entity_poly.pdbx_strand_id
1 'polypeptide(L)'
;MDYREVPLARASDLREGEMKEFSAGETRILLARVRGEFHAVSATCPHYGAPLAEGALCGTRVICPWHHAAFNVTTGDLEEPPALDALASYDVRVAGEQVLVRLPAETQDRRTPAMAGCDAAADPYLFAILGAGAAGYAAAQALREEGFRGRVLLITREDRAPYDRPNLSKDYLQGHAEPEWMPLRPEEFYAEHGIELLRNREVTRVDADSKTITFEGGETLAYDALLVATGGTPVRLNIPGSDLKNICLLRSFADADSVIATAARARRAVVVGASFIGMEAAAGLRERGLEVTVVAPSREPFESTLGPEVGAIFRRAHEARGVRFKLGSIVYRFEGVHNVEAVVLDSGERIETDMVLVGAGVRPVTHFLEGVTLDEDGAVVVDSRLRAADGLYAAGDIASFPDPHTGARTRIEHWRTAQQQGRAAARNMAGRDTPFDGVPFFWTRQFDAGLLYVGHAHAWDEVVYQGDLHAHDFLAFYIKDGRVAA
;
A
#
# COMPACT_ATOMS: atom_id res chain seq x y z
N MET A 1 1.23 -10.15 36.65
CA MET A 1 0.04 -9.68 35.93
C MET A 1 -1.15 -10.44 36.48
N ASP A 2 -2.21 -9.75 36.89
CA ASP A 2 -3.44 -10.41 37.29
C ASP A 2 -4.21 -10.85 36.04
N TYR A 3 -4.63 -12.12 36.04
CA TYR A 3 -5.43 -12.70 34.97
C TYR A 3 -6.78 -13.13 35.53
N ARG A 4 -7.83 -13.01 34.71
CA ARG A 4 -9.14 -13.60 34.99
C ARG A 4 -9.48 -14.65 33.94
N GLU A 5 -10.04 -15.77 34.37
CA GLU A 5 -10.56 -16.79 33.48
C GLU A 5 -12.06 -16.55 33.27
N VAL A 6 -12.49 -16.47 32.01
CA VAL A 6 -13.86 -16.10 31.64
C VAL A 6 -14.45 -17.19 30.75
N PRO A 7 -15.64 -17.71 31.04
CA PRO A 7 -16.35 -18.58 30.11
C PRO A 7 -16.79 -17.76 28.89
N LEU A 8 -16.30 -18.15 27.71
CA LEU A 8 -16.53 -17.40 26.48
C LEU A 8 -17.61 -18.04 25.59
N ALA A 9 -17.57 -19.35 25.43
CA ALA A 9 -18.42 -20.10 24.52
C ALA A 9 -18.65 -21.54 25.01
N ARG A 10 -19.56 -22.26 24.38
CA ARG A 10 -19.62 -23.73 24.47
C ARG A 10 -18.77 -24.35 23.36
N ALA A 11 -18.18 -25.50 23.60
CA ALA A 11 -17.38 -26.21 22.60
C ALA A 11 -18.23 -26.59 21.34
N SER A 12 -19.56 -26.71 21.50
CA SER A 12 -20.50 -26.96 20.40
C SER A 12 -20.81 -25.73 19.55
N ASP A 13 -20.43 -24.50 19.96
CA ASP A 13 -20.77 -23.26 19.28
C ASP A 13 -19.93 -23.03 18.01
N LEU A 14 -18.77 -23.74 17.90
CA LEU A 14 -17.92 -23.70 16.72
C LEU A 14 -17.61 -25.10 16.22
N ARG A 15 -17.72 -25.31 14.92
CA ARG A 15 -17.24 -26.50 14.22
C ARG A 15 -15.76 -26.30 13.83
N GLU A 16 -15.13 -27.39 13.43
CA GLU A 16 -13.78 -27.35 12.84
C GLU A 16 -13.76 -26.42 11.61
N GLY A 17 -12.77 -25.51 11.54
CA GLY A 17 -12.64 -24.51 10.49
C GLY A 17 -13.57 -23.30 10.62
N GLU A 18 -14.32 -23.16 11.71
CA GLU A 18 -15.13 -21.99 12.00
C GLU A 18 -14.44 -20.99 12.92
N MET A 19 -14.79 -19.74 12.76
CA MET A 19 -14.44 -18.64 13.67
C MET A 19 -15.67 -17.80 13.97
N LYS A 20 -15.75 -17.27 15.21
CA LYS A 20 -16.82 -16.37 15.65
C LYS A 20 -16.29 -15.34 16.62
N GLU A 21 -16.87 -14.16 16.61
CA GLU A 21 -16.64 -13.14 17.61
C GLU A 21 -17.50 -13.37 18.86
N PHE A 22 -16.87 -13.21 20.01
CA PHE A 22 -17.49 -13.21 21.34
C PHE A 22 -17.00 -12.00 22.12
N SER A 23 -17.76 -11.61 23.13
CA SER A 23 -17.40 -10.50 24.03
C SER A 23 -17.21 -11.00 25.46
N ALA A 24 -16.15 -10.53 26.10
CA ALA A 24 -15.90 -10.72 27.52
C ALA A 24 -15.77 -9.36 28.22
N GLY A 25 -16.91 -8.77 28.59
CA GLY A 25 -17.03 -7.37 28.96
C GLY A 25 -16.84 -6.49 27.72
N GLU A 26 -15.89 -5.56 27.75
CA GLU A 26 -15.56 -4.69 26.62
C GLU A 26 -14.57 -5.32 25.63
N THR A 27 -13.97 -6.47 25.99
CA THR A 27 -12.98 -7.13 25.14
C THR A 27 -13.67 -7.96 24.06
N ARG A 28 -13.38 -7.65 22.79
CA ARG A 28 -13.86 -8.41 21.62
C ARG A 28 -12.85 -9.48 21.25
N ILE A 29 -13.27 -10.73 21.23
CA ILE A 29 -12.40 -11.92 21.04
C ILE A 29 -12.89 -12.69 19.84
N LEU A 30 -12.00 -12.96 18.89
CA LEU A 30 -12.21 -13.93 17.83
C LEU A 30 -11.79 -15.30 18.34
N LEU A 31 -12.77 -16.19 18.50
CA LEU A 31 -12.54 -17.59 18.80
C LEU A 31 -12.58 -18.39 17.50
N ALA A 32 -11.53 -19.15 17.23
CA ALA A 32 -11.45 -20.04 16.08
C ALA A 32 -11.22 -21.48 16.55
N ARG A 33 -11.76 -22.46 15.80
CA ARG A 33 -11.49 -23.88 16.01
C ARG A 33 -10.69 -24.43 14.84
N VAL A 34 -9.44 -24.80 15.09
CA VAL A 34 -8.50 -25.25 14.06
C VAL A 34 -7.70 -26.44 14.57
N ARG A 35 -7.64 -27.52 13.80
CA ARG A 35 -6.94 -28.78 14.14
C ARG A 35 -7.43 -29.41 15.44
N GLY A 36 -8.73 -29.28 15.71
CA GLY A 36 -9.36 -29.82 16.93
C GLY A 36 -9.19 -28.94 18.18
N GLU A 37 -8.43 -27.86 18.11
CA GLU A 37 -8.13 -26.96 19.22
C GLU A 37 -8.83 -25.61 19.06
N PHE A 38 -9.11 -24.94 20.18
CA PHE A 38 -9.65 -23.59 20.20
C PHE A 38 -8.52 -22.58 20.40
N HIS A 39 -8.55 -21.51 19.62
CA HIS A 39 -7.61 -20.41 19.68
C HIS A 39 -8.37 -19.10 19.81
N ALA A 40 -7.88 -18.20 20.64
CA ALA A 40 -8.50 -16.91 20.92
C ALA A 40 -7.51 -15.78 20.63
N VAL A 41 -7.93 -14.85 19.78
CA VAL A 41 -7.18 -13.62 19.45
C VAL A 41 -8.10 -12.43 19.50
N SER A 42 -7.57 -11.21 19.45
CA SER A 42 -8.38 -10.01 19.26
C SER A 42 -9.25 -10.11 18.00
N ALA A 43 -10.51 -9.69 18.10
CA ALA A 43 -11.46 -9.72 16.98
C ALA A 43 -11.31 -8.55 16.02
N THR A 44 -10.45 -7.57 16.34
CA THR A 44 -10.31 -6.31 15.61
C THR A 44 -8.99 -6.27 14.87
N CYS A 45 -9.05 -6.01 13.56
CA CYS A 45 -7.84 -5.85 12.74
C CYS A 45 -7.08 -4.57 13.17
N PRO A 46 -5.78 -4.65 13.53
CA PRO A 46 -5.01 -3.48 13.97
C PRO A 46 -4.68 -2.48 12.86
N HIS A 47 -5.05 -2.73 11.60
CA HIS A 47 -4.87 -1.78 10.51
C HIS A 47 -5.87 -0.62 10.61
N TYR A 48 -7.16 -0.87 10.37
CA TYR A 48 -8.22 0.14 10.41
C TYR A 48 -9.49 -0.31 11.17
N GLY A 49 -9.34 -1.27 12.08
CA GLY A 49 -10.45 -1.65 12.97
C GLY A 49 -11.48 -2.60 12.38
N ALA A 50 -11.20 -3.27 11.25
CA ALA A 50 -12.15 -4.21 10.64
C ALA A 50 -12.49 -5.38 11.57
N PRO A 51 -13.76 -5.85 11.57
CA PRO A 51 -14.18 -7.04 12.31
C PRO A 51 -13.65 -8.30 11.61
N LEU A 52 -12.69 -8.99 12.22
CA LEU A 52 -12.05 -10.18 11.63
C LEU A 52 -13.00 -11.35 11.47
N ALA A 53 -14.07 -11.41 12.26
CA ALA A 53 -15.10 -12.45 12.15
C ALA A 53 -15.87 -12.42 10.82
N GLU A 54 -15.88 -11.28 10.12
CA GLU A 54 -16.47 -11.12 8.78
C GLU A 54 -15.50 -11.51 7.65
N GLY A 55 -14.26 -11.83 8.00
CA GLY A 55 -13.25 -12.25 7.05
C GLY A 55 -13.28 -13.75 6.75
N ALA A 56 -12.16 -14.29 6.25
CA ALA A 56 -12.03 -15.68 5.90
C ALA A 56 -11.02 -16.40 6.79
N LEU A 57 -11.36 -17.62 7.23
CA LEU A 57 -10.42 -18.50 7.92
C LEU A 57 -9.94 -19.58 6.95
N CYS A 58 -8.63 -19.60 6.67
CA CYS A 58 -7.98 -20.56 5.77
C CYS A 58 -6.88 -21.31 6.53
N GLY A 59 -7.19 -22.51 7.00
CA GLY A 59 -6.28 -23.24 7.89
C GLY A 59 -6.08 -22.50 9.20
N THR A 60 -4.85 -22.09 9.51
CA THR A 60 -4.52 -21.26 10.69
C THR A 60 -4.55 -19.76 10.42
N ARG A 61 -4.84 -19.34 9.19
CA ARG A 61 -4.76 -17.96 8.75
C ARG A 61 -6.14 -17.32 8.71
N VAL A 62 -6.35 -16.25 9.49
CA VAL A 62 -7.50 -15.34 9.35
C VAL A 62 -7.12 -14.19 8.44
N ILE A 63 -7.97 -13.91 7.43
CA ILE A 63 -7.79 -12.86 6.45
C ILE A 63 -8.79 -11.75 6.72
N CYS A 64 -8.30 -10.53 6.91
CA CYS A 64 -9.13 -9.35 7.17
C CYS A 64 -10.04 -9.04 5.97
N PRO A 65 -11.34 -8.74 6.19
CA PRO A 65 -12.30 -8.51 5.11
C PRO A 65 -12.05 -7.21 4.34
N TRP A 66 -11.35 -6.22 4.93
CA TRP A 66 -11.20 -4.92 4.29
C TRP A 66 -9.96 -4.83 3.39
N HIS A 67 -8.76 -5.16 3.93
CA HIS A 67 -7.51 -4.93 3.20
C HIS A 67 -6.62 -6.17 3.14
N HIS A 68 -7.18 -7.36 3.44
CA HIS A 68 -6.51 -8.66 3.36
C HIS A 68 -5.22 -8.78 4.19
N ALA A 69 -5.08 -8.01 5.28
CA ALA A 69 -4.07 -8.35 6.28
C ALA A 69 -4.35 -9.77 6.79
N ALA A 70 -3.33 -10.59 6.93
CA ALA A 70 -3.51 -11.96 7.38
C ALA A 70 -2.74 -12.23 8.67
N PHE A 71 -3.40 -12.94 9.59
CA PHE A 71 -2.86 -13.25 10.91
C PHE A 71 -2.99 -14.74 11.20
N ASN A 72 -2.03 -15.28 11.92
CA ASN A 72 -2.11 -16.64 12.44
C ASN A 72 -2.99 -16.67 13.69
N VAL A 73 -4.13 -17.35 13.63
CA VAL A 73 -5.06 -17.42 14.78
C VAL A 73 -4.51 -18.18 15.97
N THR A 74 -3.46 -19.01 15.79
CA THR A 74 -2.87 -19.79 16.88
C THR A 74 -1.87 -18.99 17.71
N THR A 75 -1.25 -17.97 17.11
CA THR A 75 -0.21 -17.15 17.76
C THR A 75 -0.58 -15.65 17.81
N GLY A 76 -1.50 -15.20 16.98
CA GLY A 76 -1.81 -13.80 16.74
C GLY A 76 -0.82 -13.08 15.80
N ASP A 77 0.24 -13.75 15.33
CA ASP A 77 1.28 -13.12 14.53
C ASP A 77 0.75 -12.61 13.19
N LEU A 78 1.29 -11.47 12.77
CA LEU A 78 1.05 -10.92 11.43
C LEU A 78 1.82 -11.75 10.40
N GLU A 79 1.12 -12.37 9.47
CA GLU A 79 1.70 -13.11 8.35
C GLU A 79 1.78 -12.27 7.08
N GLU A 80 0.75 -11.43 6.82
CA GLU A 80 0.68 -10.59 5.62
C GLU A 80 0.23 -9.17 5.93
N PRO A 81 0.87 -8.14 5.32
CA PRO A 81 0.43 -6.76 5.47
C PRO A 81 -0.99 -6.54 4.87
N PRO A 82 -1.61 -5.33 5.03
CA PRO A 82 -0.99 -4.05 5.39
C PRO A 82 -0.98 -3.70 6.88
N ALA A 83 -1.52 -4.53 7.77
CA ALA A 83 -1.35 -4.28 9.20
C ALA A 83 0.14 -4.21 9.58
N LEU A 84 0.44 -3.48 10.65
CA LEU A 84 1.80 -3.28 11.14
C LEU A 84 2.07 -4.06 12.43
N ASP A 85 0.99 -4.34 13.17
CA ASP A 85 1.01 -5.04 14.45
C ASP A 85 0.36 -6.42 14.34
N ALA A 86 0.71 -7.29 15.25
CA ALA A 86 0.09 -8.59 15.48
C ALA A 86 -1.20 -8.42 16.31
N LEU A 87 -2.05 -9.44 16.32
CA LEU A 87 -3.20 -9.52 17.21
C LEU A 87 -2.74 -9.87 18.64
N ALA A 88 -3.45 -9.37 19.64
CA ALA A 88 -3.34 -9.94 20.97
C ALA A 88 -3.84 -11.38 20.94
N SER A 89 -3.16 -12.30 21.63
CA SER A 89 -3.54 -13.70 21.76
C SER A 89 -3.81 -14.05 23.22
N TYR A 90 -4.76 -14.93 23.45
CA TYR A 90 -5.23 -15.30 24.78
C TYR A 90 -5.19 -16.82 24.97
N ASP A 91 -4.75 -17.26 26.16
CA ASP A 91 -4.75 -18.68 26.49
C ASP A 91 -6.18 -19.23 26.55
N VAL A 92 -6.39 -20.38 25.96
CA VAL A 92 -7.68 -21.07 25.90
C VAL A 92 -7.62 -22.41 26.61
N ARG A 93 -8.65 -22.72 27.38
CA ARG A 93 -8.83 -24.02 28.02
C ARG A 93 -10.27 -24.50 27.87
N VAL A 94 -10.44 -25.77 27.58
CA VAL A 94 -11.76 -26.43 27.57
C VAL A 94 -11.98 -27.17 28.90
N ALA A 95 -13.10 -26.85 29.57
CA ALA A 95 -13.52 -27.48 30.80
C ALA A 95 -14.95 -28.04 30.64
N GLY A 96 -15.06 -29.35 30.44
CA GLY A 96 -16.32 -29.95 30.04
C GLY A 96 -16.79 -29.46 28.69
N GLU A 97 -17.98 -28.82 28.65
CA GLU A 97 -18.53 -28.21 27.46
C GLU A 97 -18.17 -26.72 27.29
N GLN A 98 -17.50 -26.14 28.27
CA GLN A 98 -17.18 -24.68 28.22
C GLN A 98 -15.78 -24.44 27.70
N VAL A 99 -15.66 -23.44 26.82
CA VAL A 99 -14.43 -22.83 26.37
C VAL A 99 -14.14 -21.62 27.28
N LEU A 100 -13.06 -21.69 28.03
CA LEU A 100 -12.61 -20.66 28.95
C LEU A 100 -11.41 -19.94 28.33
N VAL A 101 -11.41 -18.60 28.45
CA VAL A 101 -10.31 -17.75 27.95
C VAL A 101 -9.71 -17.00 29.15
N ARG A 102 -8.38 -17.00 29.20
CA ARG A 102 -7.61 -16.31 30.24
C ARG A 102 -7.22 -14.91 29.74
N LEU A 103 -7.82 -13.90 30.32
CA LEU A 103 -7.62 -12.50 29.96
C LEU A 103 -6.75 -11.78 31.00
N PRO A 104 -5.78 -10.94 30.58
CA PRO A 104 -5.11 -10.03 31.49
C PRO A 104 -6.09 -8.97 32.05
N ALA A 105 -5.74 -8.33 33.15
CA ALA A 105 -6.57 -7.29 33.75
C ALA A 105 -6.81 -6.11 32.80
N GLU A 106 -5.78 -5.75 32.03
CA GLU A 106 -5.87 -4.78 30.93
C GLU A 106 -5.64 -5.53 29.60
N THR A 107 -6.66 -5.52 28.76
CA THR A 107 -6.60 -6.14 27.43
C THR A 107 -6.21 -5.10 26.38
N GLN A 108 -5.37 -5.52 25.44
CA GLN A 108 -5.04 -4.75 24.25
C GLN A 108 -5.53 -5.52 23.03
N ASP A 109 -5.95 -4.79 21.99
CA ASP A 109 -6.39 -5.42 20.74
C ASP A 109 -5.23 -5.85 19.85
N ARG A 110 -4.04 -5.32 20.10
CA ARG A 110 -2.85 -5.55 19.29
C ARG A 110 -1.61 -5.69 20.15
N ARG A 111 -0.59 -6.30 19.60
CA ARG A 111 0.77 -6.31 20.14
C ARG A 111 1.78 -5.98 19.07
N THR A 112 2.80 -5.23 19.41
CA THR A 112 3.96 -5.01 18.53
C THR A 112 4.69 -6.33 18.34
N PRO A 113 5.06 -6.71 17.09
CA PRO A 113 5.87 -7.90 16.85
C PRO A 113 7.18 -7.87 17.64
N ALA A 114 7.69 -9.03 18.01
CA ALA A 114 8.99 -9.13 18.66
C ALA A 114 10.11 -8.71 17.70
N MET A 115 10.97 -7.82 18.13
CA MET A 115 12.06 -7.25 17.33
C MET A 115 13.37 -7.28 18.09
N ALA A 116 14.47 -7.56 17.37
CA ALA A 116 15.82 -7.47 17.93
C ALA A 116 16.24 -6.00 18.10
N GLY A 117 16.98 -5.72 19.16
CA GLY A 117 17.64 -4.43 19.29
C GLY A 117 18.91 -4.33 18.44
N CYS A 118 19.40 -3.12 18.21
CA CYS A 118 20.71 -2.90 17.60
C CYS A 118 21.83 -3.22 18.56
N ASP A 119 22.83 -4.01 18.11
CA ASP A 119 24.06 -4.33 18.83
C ASP A 119 25.22 -4.38 17.84
N ALA A 120 25.68 -3.19 17.41
CA ALA A 120 26.74 -3.05 16.41
C ALA A 120 28.10 -3.65 16.85
N ALA A 121 28.28 -3.98 18.14
CA ALA A 121 29.46 -4.67 18.60
C ALA A 121 29.43 -6.17 18.32
N ALA A 122 28.23 -6.77 18.38
CA ALA A 122 28.02 -8.18 18.05
C ALA A 122 27.79 -8.40 16.54
N ASP A 123 27.24 -7.41 15.84
CA ASP A 123 26.91 -7.47 14.41
C ASP A 123 27.36 -6.15 13.74
N PRO A 124 28.54 -6.10 13.12
CA PRO A 124 29.14 -4.87 12.60
C PRO A 124 28.53 -4.43 11.25
N TYR A 125 27.64 -5.21 10.66
CA TYR A 125 27.08 -4.91 9.34
C TYR A 125 26.16 -3.70 9.35
N LEU A 126 26.21 -2.94 8.25
CA LEU A 126 25.31 -1.83 7.97
C LEU A 126 24.39 -2.18 6.80
N PHE A 127 23.10 -2.31 7.10
CA PHE A 127 22.07 -2.48 6.09
C PHE A 127 21.34 -1.16 5.85
N ALA A 128 21.49 -0.64 4.63
CA ALA A 128 20.86 0.60 4.22
C ALA A 128 19.54 0.32 3.45
N ILE A 129 18.58 1.19 3.65
CA ILE A 129 17.29 1.15 2.95
C ILE A 129 17.06 2.55 2.38
N LEU A 130 16.99 2.66 1.06
CA LEU A 130 16.79 3.92 0.36
C LEU A 130 15.33 4.06 -0.06
N GLY A 131 14.61 4.93 0.62
CA GLY A 131 13.17 5.18 0.47
C GLY A 131 12.37 4.70 1.67
N ALA A 132 11.66 5.62 2.34
CA ALA A 132 10.87 5.38 3.54
C ALA A 132 9.35 5.18 3.24
N GLY A 133 9.03 4.66 2.04
CA GLY A 133 7.67 4.26 1.67
C GLY A 133 7.28 2.88 2.19
N ALA A 134 6.26 2.26 1.58
CA ALA A 134 5.73 0.96 1.97
C ALA A 134 6.81 -0.13 2.08
N ALA A 135 7.60 -0.31 1.02
CA ALA A 135 8.63 -1.35 0.97
C ALA A 135 9.76 -1.08 1.97
N GLY A 136 10.25 0.18 2.03
CA GLY A 136 11.38 0.51 2.90
C GLY A 136 11.03 0.43 4.38
N TYR A 137 9.86 0.95 4.78
CA TYR A 137 9.39 0.80 6.16
C TYR A 137 9.20 -0.68 6.54
N ALA A 138 8.50 -1.45 5.68
CA ALA A 138 8.27 -2.87 5.93
C ALA A 138 9.58 -3.67 6.03
N ALA A 139 10.59 -3.32 5.24
CA ALA A 139 11.90 -3.93 5.30
C ALA A 139 12.64 -3.59 6.60
N ALA A 140 12.62 -2.32 7.03
CA ALA A 140 13.28 -1.89 8.26
C ALA A 140 12.72 -2.64 9.49
N GLN A 141 11.39 -2.75 9.58
CA GLN A 141 10.74 -3.53 10.64
C GLN A 141 11.07 -5.02 10.51
N ALA A 142 10.96 -5.60 9.31
CA ALA A 142 11.21 -7.02 9.08
C ALA A 142 12.65 -7.44 9.40
N LEU A 143 13.66 -6.61 9.15
CA LEU A 143 15.04 -6.87 9.57
C LEU A 143 15.14 -7.08 11.09
N ARG A 144 14.44 -6.28 11.88
CA ARG A 144 14.40 -6.43 13.33
C ARG A 144 13.61 -7.66 13.78
N GLU A 145 12.51 -7.97 13.10
CA GLU A 145 11.72 -9.20 13.34
C GLU A 145 12.53 -10.46 13.02
N GLU A 146 13.35 -10.45 11.97
CA GLU A 146 14.25 -11.55 11.58
C GLU A 146 15.49 -11.68 12.47
N GLY A 147 15.66 -10.80 13.45
CA GLY A 147 16.73 -10.87 14.44
C GLY A 147 18.02 -10.19 14.02
N PHE A 148 18.04 -9.40 12.93
CA PHE A 148 19.23 -8.64 12.54
C PHE A 148 19.58 -7.60 13.60
N ARG A 149 20.84 -7.61 14.09
CA ARG A 149 21.31 -6.77 15.18
C ARG A 149 22.27 -5.68 14.74
N GLY A 150 22.73 -5.71 13.49
CA GLY A 150 23.57 -4.66 12.92
C GLY A 150 22.83 -3.33 12.76
N ARG A 151 23.48 -2.34 12.19
CA ARG A 151 22.89 -1.03 11.93
C ARG A 151 21.86 -1.12 10.81
N VAL A 152 20.66 -0.59 11.02
CA VAL A 152 19.62 -0.41 10.01
C VAL A 152 19.43 1.08 9.78
N LEU A 153 19.68 1.52 8.55
CA LEU A 153 19.62 2.92 8.16
C LEU A 153 18.50 3.11 7.13
N LEU A 154 17.44 3.82 7.52
CA LEU A 154 16.30 4.16 6.64
C LEU A 154 16.48 5.59 6.14
N ILE A 155 16.76 5.74 4.83
CA ILE A 155 17.14 7.00 4.19
C ILE A 155 15.95 7.53 3.39
N THR A 156 15.60 8.79 3.58
CA THR A 156 14.55 9.45 2.81
C THR A 156 14.88 10.90 2.48
N ARG A 157 14.49 11.36 1.29
CA ARG A 157 14.56 12.76 0.90
C ARG A 157 13.47 13.63 1.52
N GLU A 158 12.38 12.98 2.00
CA GLU A 158 11.29 13.67 2.66
C GLU A 158 11.67 14.07 4.10
N ASP A 159 11.05 15.10 4.64
CA ASP A 159 11.26 15.60 6.00
C ASP A 159 10.50 14.82 7.08
N ARG A 160 9.66 13.87 6.67
CA ARG A 160 8.73 13.12 7.52
C ARG A 160 9.19 11.69 7.76
N ALA A 161 8.79 11.14 8.90
CA ALA A 161 8.83 9.70 9.15
C ALA A 161 7.91 8.95 8.16
N PRO A 162 8.09 7.63 7.97
CA PRO A 162 7.19 6.81 7.14
C PRO A 162 5.71 7.04 7.47
N TYR A 163 4.88 7.23 6.46
CA TYR A 163 3.45 7.54 6.61
C TYR A 163 2.59 6.74 5.63
N ASP A 164 1.28 6.68 5.91
CA ASP A 164 0.26 6.01 5.09
C ASP A 164 -0.01 6.80 3.80
N ARG A 165 0.77 6.49 2.76
CA ARG A 165 0.66 7.16 1.46
C ARG A 165 -0.68 6.91 0.73
N PRO A 166 -1.30 5.71 0.77
CA PRO A 166 -2.63 5.49 0.21
C PRO A 166 -3.69 6.48 0.69
N ASN A 167 -3.58 6.93 1.92
CA ASN A 167 -4.55 7.85 2.51
C ASN A 167 -4.49 9.26 1.90
N LEU A 168 -3.35 9.65 1.29
CA LEU A 168 -3.17 10.96 0.67
C LEU A 168 -4.16 11.28 -0.46
N SER A 169 -4.66 10.26 -1.18
CA SER A 169 -5.67 10.41 -2.23
C SER A 169 -7.10 10.13 -1.74
N LYS A 170 -7.25 9.68 -0.48
CA LYS A 170 -8.50 9.25 0.15
C LYS A 170 -8.89 10.19 1.30
N ASP A 171 -8.98 9.68 2.51
CA ASP A 171 -9.50 10.41 3.68
C ASP A 171 -8.74 11.70 3.98
N TYR A 172 -7.42 11.72 3.75
CA TYR A 172 -6.62 12.94 3.94
C TYR A 172 -7.00 14.03 2.92
N LEU A 173 -7.08 13.68 1.62
CA LEU A 173 -7.52 14.62 0.61
C LEU A 173 -8.97 15.05 0.82
N GLN A 174 -9.84 14.17 1.31
CA GLN A 174 -11.24 14.45 1.60
C GLN A 174 -11.42 15.36 2.83
N GLY A 175 -10.43 15.41 3.72
CA GLY A 175 -10.48 16.16 4.98
C GLY A 175 -11.09 15.36 6.13
N HIS A 176 -11.07 14.03 6.04
CA HIS A 176 -11.57 13.11 7.06
C HIS A 176 -10.44 12.53 7.93
N ALA A 177 -9.18 12.67 7.52
CA ALA A 177 -8.01 12.28 8.30
C ALA A 177 -7.16 13.49 8.68
N GLU A 178 -6.73 13.52 9.93
CA GLU A 178 -5.82 14.55 10.45
C GLU A 178 -4.36 14.21 10.13
N PRO A 179 -3.46 15.20 9.96
CA PRO A 179 -2.05 14.98 9.68
C PRO A 179 -1.35 14.05 10.70
N GLU A 180 -1.77 14.11 11.96
CA GLU A 180 -1.23 13.35 13.09
C GLU A 180 -1.56 11.85 13.01
N TRP A 181 -2.55 11.45 12.21
CA TRP A 181 -2.93 10.05 12.01
C TRP A 181 -2.15 9.38 10.87
N MET A 182 -1.43 10.17 10.08
CA MET A 182 -0.75 9.69 8.89
C MET A 182 0.54 8.90 9.13
N PRO A 183 1.36 9.19 10.17
CA PRO A 183 2.57 8.42 10.44
C PRO A 183 2.26 6.94 10.69
N LEU A 184 3.04 6.03 10.08
CA LEU A 184 2.89 4.58 10.29
C LEU A 184 3.25 4.18 11.73
N ARG A 185 4.22 4.88 12.31
CA ARG A 185 4.69 4.70 13.69
C ARG A 185 5.04 6.06 14.30
N PRO A 186 4.94 6.21 15.62
CA PRO A 186 5.50 7.36 16.30
C PRO A 186 7.02 7.38 16.15
N GLU A 187 7.65 8.55 16.28
CA GLU A 187 9.09 8.70 16.06
C GLU A 187 9.93 7.88 17.02
N GLU A 188 9.47 7.72 18.24
CA GLU A 188 10.12 6.94 19.30
C GLU A 188 10.31 5.48 18.91
N PHE A 189 9.37 4.92 18.13
CA PHE A 189 9.44 3.54 17.65
C PHE A 189 10.74 3.23 16.91
N TYR A 190 11.20 4.13 16.06
CA TYR A 190 12.42 3.91 15.27
C TYR A 190 13.65 3.87 16.19
N ALA A 191 13.74 4.78 17.15
CA ALA A 191 14.83 4.82 18.12
C ALA A 191 14.81 3.60 19.06
N GLU A 192 13.65 3.21 19.57
CA GLU A 192 13.48 2.06 20.45
C GLU A 192 13.91 0.74 19.81
N HIS A 193 13.70 0.61 18.49
CA HIS A 193 14.08 -0.58 17.73
C HIS A 193 15.40 -0.43 16.97
N GLY A 194 16.17 0.64 17.24
CA GLY A 194 17.49 0.86 16.66
C GLY A 194 17.45 1.02 15.13
N ILE A 195 16.39 1.62 14.59
CA ILE A 195 16.26 1.99 13.17
C ILE A 195 16.67 3.46 13.06
N GLU A 196 17.82 3.71 12.43
CA GLU A 196 18.32 5.06 12.21
C GLU A 196 17.55 5.69 11.03
N LEU A 197 16.78 6.76 11.29
CA LEU A 197 16.01 7.46 10.26
C LEU A 197 16.76 8.71 9.80
N LEU A 198 17.27 8.68 8.55
CA LEU A 198 17.90 9.82 7.89
C LEU A 198 16.93 10.52 6.96
N ARG A 199 16.39 11.65 7.41
CA ARG A 199 15.47 12.52 6.65
C ARG A 199 16.22 13.64 5.94
N ASN A 200 15.58 14.23 4.91
CA ASN A 200 16.15 15.31 4.10
C ASN A 200 17.51 14.93 3.49
N ARG A 201 17.66 13.66 3.09
CA ARG A 201 18.91 13.15 2.51
C ARG A 201 18.64 12.68 1.08
N GLU A 202 19.06 13.47 0.13
CA GLU A 202 18.99 13.12 -1.28
C GLU A 202 20.21 12.30 -1.68
N VAL A 203 19.96 11.16 -2.32
CA VAL A 203 20.99 10.29 -2.89
C VAL A 203 21.11 10.60 -4.37
N THR A 204 22.32 10.91 -4.81
CA THR A 204 22.64 11.29 -6.18
C THR A 204 23.31 10.17 -6.97
N ARG A 205 23.89 9.17 -6.29
CA ARG A 205 24.51 8.00 -6.92
C ARG A 205 24.49 6.81 -5.96
N VAL A 206 24.21 5.64 -6.49
CA VAL A 206 24.48 4.33 -5.87
C VAL A 206 25.33 3.54 -6.84
N ASP A 207 26.49 3.10 -6.39
CA ASP A 207 27.39 2.24 -7.13
C ASP A 207 27.33 0.83 -6.51
N ALA A 208 26.73 -0.12 -7.26
CA ALA A 208 26.55 -1.48 -6.78
C ALA A 208 27.86 -2.27 -6.69
N ASP A 209 28.84 -1.96 -7.53
CA ASP A 209 30.12 -2.67 -7.56
C ASP A 209 31.00 -2.30 -6.37
N SER A 210 31.05 -1.01 -6.03
CA SER A 210 31.80 -0.50 -4.85
C SER A 210 30.99 -0.52 -3.56
N LYS A 211 29.71 -0.87 -3.62
CA LYS A 211 28.77 -0.85 -2.49
C LYS A 211 28.74 0.50 -1.77
N THR A 212 28.58 1.57 -2.54
CA THR A 212 28.67 2.94 -2.03
C THR A 212 27.45 3.77 -2.42
N ILE A 213 26.92 4.52 -1.47
CA ILE A 213 25.90 5.55 -1.66
C ILE A 213 26.58 6.91 -1.62
N THR A 214 26.27 7.79 -2.58
CA THR A 214 26.70 9.19 -2.58
C THR A 214 25.49 10.08 -2.39
N PHE A 215 25.57 10.97 -1.41
CA PHE A 215 24.56 11.97 -1.12
C PHE A 215 24.80 13.28 -1.88
N GLU A 216 23.76 14.10 -1.97
CA GLU A 216 23.92 15.49 -2.38
C GLU A 216 24.97 16.17 -1.47
N GLY A 217 25.92 16.92 -2.10
CA GLY A 217 27.07 17.47 -1.39
C GLY A 217 28.31 16.58 -1.37
N GLY A 218 28.24 15.35 -1.90
CA GLY A 218 29.41 14.49 -2.15
C GLY A 218 29.84 13.59 -0.97
N GLU A 219 29.11 13.63 0.15
CA GLU A 219 29.31 12.65 1.23
C GLU A 219 29.01 11.23 0.75
N THR A 220 29.81 10.25 1.16
CA THR A 220 29.65 8.85 0.78
C THR A 220 29.44 7.94 1.99
N LEU A 221 28.67 6.88 1.78
CA LEU A 221 28.37 5.85 2.77
C LEU A 221 28.58 4.47 2.15
N ALA A 222 29.44 3.65 2.72
CA ALA A 222 29.55 2.24 2.35
C ALA A 222 28.47 1.41 3.07
N TYR A 223 27.99 0.37 2.42
CA TYR A 223 26.99 -0.55 2.96
C TYR A 223 27.40 -2.02 2.75
N ASP A 224 26.92 -2.89 3.62
CA ASP A 224 27.04 -4.35 3.43
C ASP A 224 25.89 -4.91 2.61
N ALA A 225 24.66 -4.43 2.88
CA ALA A 225 23.50 -4.67 2.04
C ALA A 225 22.66 -3.40 1.86
N LEU A 226 22.09 -3.23 0.67
CA LEU A 226 21.23 -2.11 0.32
C LEU A 226 19.90 -2.60 -0.26
N LEU A 227 18.80 -2.08 0.28
CA LEU A 227 17.50 -2.14 -0.37
C LEU A 227 17.18 -0.80 -1.02
N VAL A 228 16.97 -0.80 -2.34
CA VAL A 228 16.44 0.36 -3.06
C VAL A 228 14.91 0.24 -3.11
N ALA A 229 14.22 1.20 -2.50
CA ALA A 229 12.76 1.25 -2.34
C ALA A 229 12.23 2.66 -2.64
N THR A 230 12.82 3.32 -3.63
CA THR A 230 12.57 4.74 -3.97
C THR A 230 11.22 5.00 -4.64
N GLY A 231 10.51 3.95 -5.04
CA GLY A 231 9.19 4.07 -5.64
C GLY A 231 9.18 4.81 -6.97
N GLY A 232 8.07 5.46 -7.27
CA GLY A 232 7.89 6.19 -8.51
C GLY A 232 7.71 7.70 -8.30
N THR A 233 8.05 8.48 -9.32
CA THR A 233 7.73 9.90 -9.42
C THR A 233 6.57 10.12 -10.38
N PRO A 234 5.59 11.01 -10.09
CA PRO A 234 4.48 11.30 -10.97
C PRO A 234 4.96 11.85 -12.33
N VAL A 235 4.29 11.42 -13.38
CA VAL A 235 4.54 11.93 -14.73
C VAL A 235 4.03 13.36 -14.84
N ARG A 236 4.92 14.29 -15.20
CA ARG A 236 4.54 15.65 -15.63
C ARG A 236 4.22 15.63 -17.13
N LEU A 237 3.16 16.32 -17.50
CA LEU A 237 2.85 16.49 -18.92
C LEU A 237 3.81 17.53 -19.51
N ASN A 238 4.48 17.16 -20.61
CA ASN A 238 5.35 18.07 -21.35
C ASN A 238 4.57 18.67 -22.53
N ILE A 239 3.63 19.57 -22.23
CA ILE A 239 2.77 20.25 -23.17
C ILE A 239 2.81 21.78 -22.92
N PRO A 240 2.41 22.62 -23.87
CA PRO A 240 2.39 24.07 -23.67
C PRO A 240 1.58 24.46 -22.43
N GLY A 241 2.14 25.34 -21.61
CA GLY A 241 1.53 25.83 -20.36
C GLY A 241 1.70 24.93 -19.14
N SER A 242 2.48 23.85 -19.22
CA SER A 242 2.70 22.92 -18.08
C SER A 242 3.51 23.53 -16.92
N ASP A 243 4.08 24.71 -17.09
CA ASP A 243 4.80 25.52 -16.10
C ASP A 243 3.89 26.50 -15.33
N LEU A 244 2.62 26.64 -15.73
CA LEU A 244 1.65 27.46 -15.01
C LEU A 244 1.44 26.95 -13.58
N LYS A 245 1.17 27.89 -12.65
CA LYS A 245 0.82 27.55 -11.27
C LYS A 245 -0.56 26.88 -11.20
N ASN A 246 -0.86 26.24 -10.07
CA ASN A 246 -2.08 25.47 -9.81
C ASN A 246 -2.24 24.22 -10.70
N ILE A 247 -1.15 23.75 -11.33
CA ILE A 247 -1.06 22.41 -11.91
C ILE A 247 -0.35 21.51 -10.89
N CYS A 248 -1.13 20.64 -10.28
CA CYS A 248 -0.72 19.82 -9.15
C CYS A 248 -0.44 18.38 -9.56
N LEU A 249 0.47 17.73 -8.84
CA LEU A 249 0.67 16.29 -8.84
C LEU A 249 0.26 15.75 -7.45
N LEU A 250 0.10 14.46 -7.30
CA LEU A 250 -0.21 13.84 -6.03
C LEU A 250 0.61 12.57 -5.84
N ARG A 251 1.61 12.64 -4.94
CA ARG A 251 2.45 11.50 -4.57
C ARG A 251 2.93 11.57 -3.13
N SER A 252 3.41 12.73 -2.71
CA SER A 252 3.95 12.97 -1.38
C SER A 252 2.96 13.69 -0.47
N PHE A 253 3.28 13.74 0.81
CA PHE A 253 2.51 14.52 1.78
C PHE A 253 2.47 16.01 1.39
N ALA A 254 3.62 16.55 0.99
CA ALA A 254 3.72 17.93 0.53
C ALA A 254 2.88 18.21 -0.72
N ASP A 255 2.78 17.22 -1.63
CA ASP A 255 1.88 17.32 -2.78
C ASP A 255 0.42 17.40 -2.33
N ALA A 256 0.00 16.53 -1.39
CA ALA A 256 -1.37 16.53 -0.88
C ALA A 256 -1.71 17.85 -0.19
N ASP A 257 -0.82 18.38 0.65
CA ASP A 257 -0.98 19.70 1.28
C ASP A 257 -1.12 20.82 0.22
N SER A 258 -0.31 20.77 -0.83
CA SER A 258 -0.39 21.71 -1.95
C SER A 258 -1.71 21.61 -2.71
N VAL A 259 -2.19 20.38 -2.97
CA VAL A 259 -3.50 20.15 -3.60
C VAL A 259 -4.62 20.71 -2.73
N ILE A 260 -4.61 20.43 -1.43
CA ILE A 260 -5.60 20.90 -0.46
C ILE A 260 -5.61 22.44 -0.39
N ALA A 261 -4.43 23.05 -0.28
CA ALA A 261 -4.30 24.52 -0.24
C ALA A 261 -4.79 25.20 -1.54
N THR A 262 -4.56 24.55 -2.69
CA THR A 262 -5.02 25.04 -3.99
C THR A 262 -6.54 24.89 -4.11
N ALA A 263 -7.08 23.73 -3.74
CA ALA A 263 -8.49 23.43 -3.76
C ALA A 263 -9.32 24.38 -2.89
N ALA A 264 -8.77 24.81 -1.73
CA ALA A 264 -9.44 25.76 -0.83
C ALA A 264 -9.73 27.13 -1.48
N ARG A 265 -9.06 27.47 -2.59
CA ARG A 265 -9.21 28.74 -3.31
C ARG A 265 -9.83 28.55 -4.70
N ALA A 266 -10.02 27.32 -5.14
CA ALA A 266 -10.56 26.94 -6.43
C ALA A 266 -12.07 26.69 -6.34
N ARG A 267 -12.77 26.84 -7.46
CA ARG A 267 -14.16 26.42 -7.64
C ARG A 267 -14.26 25.26 -8.63
N ARG A 268 -13.36 25.25 -9.62
CA ARG A 268 -13.35 24.30 -10.73
C ARG A 268 -12.02 23.59 -10.77
N ALA A 269 -12.06 22.29 -10.92
CA ALA A 269 -10.87 21.44 -11.06
C ALA A 269 -10.98 20.58 -12.31
N VAL A 270 -9.88 20.45 -13.05
CA VAL A 270 -9.72 19.43 -14.08
C VAL A 270 -8.75 18.38 -13.55
N VAL A 271 -9.17 17.12 -13.58
CA VAL A 271 -8.31 15.96 -13.28
C VAL A 271 -7.92 15.31 -14.61
N VAL A 272 -6.62 15.23 -14.87
CA VAL A 272 -6.09 14.60 -16.07
C VAL A 272 -5.64 13.18 -15.74
N GLY A 273 -6.36 12.20 -16.30
CA GLY A 273 -6.19 10.77 -16.04
C GLY A 273 -7.35 10.16 -15.27
N ALA A 274 -7.83 9.00 -15.74
CA ALA A 274 -8.92 8.23 -15.17
C ALA A 274 -8.43 6.89 -14.58
N SER A 275 -7.20 6.84 -14.08
CA SER A 275 -6.64 5.75 -13.27
C SER A 275 -6.97 5.96 -11.79
N PHE A 276 -6.50 5.05 -10.90
CA PHE A 276 -6.87 5.06 -9.48
C PHE A 276 -6.65 6.40 -8.79
N ILE A 277 -5.44 6.97 -8.88
CA ILE A 277 -5.12 8.26 -8.23
C ILE A 277 -5.97 9.40 -8.80
N GLY A 278 -6.15 9.45 -10.13
CA GLY A 278 -6.99 10.47 -10.76
C GLY A 278 -8.44 10.41 -10.31
N MET A 279 -9.02 9.21 -10.26
CA MET A 279 -10.41 9.02 -9.85
C MET A 279 -10.62 9.24 -8.34
N GLU A 280 -9.69 8.77 -7.49
CA GLU A 280 -9.72 9.05 -6.05
C GLU A 280 -9.60 10.56 -5.77
N ALA A 281 -8.70 11.24 -6.48
CA ALA A 281 -8.55 12.68 -6.36
C ALA A 281 -9.80 13.42 -6.86
N ALA A 282 -10.43 12.97 -7.95
CA ALA A 282 -11.69 13.53 -8.42
C ALA A 282 -12.80 13.43 -7.39
N ALA A 283 -12.90 12.29 -6.71
CA ALA A 283 -13.83 12.11 -5.59
C ALA A 283 -13.52 13.06 -4.44
N GLY A 284 -12.26 13.11 -3.99
CA GLY A 284 -11.85 13.97 -2.88
C GLY A 284 -12.04 15.47 -3.17
N LEU A 285 -11.71 15.94 -4.37
CA LEU A 285 -11.94 17.33 -4.79
C LEU A 285 -13.44 17.66 -4.87
N ARG A 286 -14.25 16.68 -5.32
CA ARG A 286 -15.71 16.85 -5.36
C ARG A 286 -16.32 16.94 -3.96
N GLU A 287 -15.86 16.15 -3.01
CA GLU A 287 -16.30 16.21 -1.61
C GLU A 287 -15.88 17.54 -0.94
N ARG A 288 -14.78 18.14 -1.38
CA ARG A 288 -14.39 19.52 -1.00
C ARG A 288 -15.25 20.60 -1.66
N GLY A 289 -16.23 20.24 -2.47
CA GLY A 289 -17.20 21.16 -3.05
C GLY A 289 -16.82 21.74 -4.43
N LEU A 290 -15.72 21.28 -5.05
CA LEU A 290 -15.33 21.77 -6.38
C LEU A 290 -16.22 21.16 -7.47
N GLU A 291 -16.40 21.90 -8.56
CA GLU A 291 -16.87 21.34 -9.83
C GLU A 291 -15.71 20.61 -10.49
N VAL A 292 -15.84 19.28 -10.65
CA VAL A 292 -14.75 18.44 -11.15
C VAL A 292 -15.06 17.93 -12.55
N THR A 293 -14.07 18.03 -13.45
CA THR A 293 -14.10 17.41 -14.77
C THR A 293 -12.88 16.49 -14.92
N VAL A 294 -13.11 15.21 -15.21
CA VAL A 294 -12.06 14.23 -15.50
C VAL A 294 -11.85 14.17 -17.02
N VAL A 295 -10.59 14.28 -17.44
CA VAL A 295 -10.18 14.16 -18.86
C VAL A 295 -9.24 12.96 -18.99
N ALA A 296 -9.55 12.04 -19.89
CA ALA A 296 -8.69 10.86 -20.12
C ALA A 296 -8.80 10.34 -21.55
N PRO A 297 -7.73 9.73 -22.11
CA PRO A 297 -7.76 9.12 -23.45
C PRO A 297 -8.55 7.80 -23.49
N SER A 298 -8.75 7.14 -22.36
CA SER A 298 -9.56 5.92 -22.26
C SER A 298 -11.06 6.22 -22.45
N ARG A 299 -11.83 5.20 -22.83
CA ARG A 299 -13.29 5.31 -23.03
C ARG A 299 -14.05 5.18 -21.71
N GLU A 300 -13.46 4.47 -20.74
CA GLU A 300 -13.96 4.32 -19.38
C GLU A 300 -12.80 4.48 -18.37
N PRO A 301 -13.08 4.88 -17.12
CA PRO A 301 -12.08 4.79 -16.06
C PRO A 301 -11.58 3.34 -15.90
N PHE A 302 -10.30 3.18 -15.57
CA PHE A 302 -9.69 1.87 -15.30
C PHE A 302 -9.77 0.86 -16.47
N GLU A 303 -10.13 1.27 -17.67
CA GLU A 303 -10.40 0.38 -18.82
C GLU A 303 -9.27 -0.64 -19.06
N SER A 304 -8.02 -0.21 -18.94
CA SER A 304 -6.84 -1.09 -19.13
C SER A 304 -6.61 -2.09 -18.00
N THR A 305 -7.19 -1.86 -16.82
CA THR A 305 -6.94 -2.70 -15.63
C THR A 305 -8.15 -3.54 -15.25
N LEU A 306 -9.36 -2.99 -15.43
CA LEU A 306 -10.60 -3.59 -14.95
C LEU A 306 -11.61 -3.86 -16.07
N GLY A 307 -11.34 -3.39 -17.29
CA GLY A 307 -12.28 -3.46 -18.40
C GLY A 307 -13.36 -2.38 -18.34
N PRO A 308 -14.10 -2.21 -19.46
CA PRO A 308 -15.07 -1.13 -19.60
C PRO A 308 -16.32 -1.29 -18.72
N GLU A 309 -16.75 -2.51 -18.41
CA GLU A 309 -17.95 -2.78 -17.61
C GLU A 309 -17.79 -2.32 -16.17
N VAL A 310 -16.67 -2.69 -15.54
CA VAL A 310 -16.34 -2.24 -14.17
C VAL A 310 -16.01 -0.74 -14.17
N GLY A 311 -15.28 -0.27 -15.17
CA GLY A 311 -15.00 1.16 -15.35
C GLY A 311 -16.25 2.02 -15.39
N ALA A 312 -17.28 1.57 -16.11
CA ALA A 312 -18.56 2.26 -16.22
C ALA A 312 -19.33 2.37 -14.88
N ILE A 313 -19.12 1.41 -13.95
CA ILE A 313 -19.70 1.49 -12.61
C ILE A 313 -19.12 2.71 -11.87
N PHE A 314 -17.80 2.83 -11.86
CA PHE A 314 -17.14 3.96 -11.20
C PHE A 314 -17.46 5.30 -11.88
N ARG A 315 -17.53 5.34 -13.22
CA ARG A 315 -17.96 6.55 -13.93
C ARG A 315 -19.35 6.99 -13.48
N ARG A 316 -20.34 6.08 -13.48
CA ARG A 316 -21.71 6.38 -13.04
C ARG A 316 -21.78 6.84 -11.58
N ALA A 317 -21.00 6.23 -10.68
CA ALA A 317 -20.93 6.65 -9.29
C ALA A 317 -20.42 8.11 -9.15
N HIS A 318 -19.43 8.49 -9.95
CA HIS A 318 -18.90 9.84 -9.99
C HIS A 318 -19.88 10.84 -10.63
N GLU A 319 -20.50 10.48 -11.76
CA GLU A 319 -21.52 11.27 -12.43
C GLU A 319 -22.71 11.57 -11.51
N ALA A 320 -23.16 10.58 -10.74
CA ALA A 320 -24.23 10.74 -9.73
C ALA A 320 -23.87 11.75 -8.63
N ARG A 321 -22.56 11.96 -8.39
CA ARG A 321 -22.06 12.97 -7.45
C ARG A 321 -21.66 14.29 -8.14
N GLY A 322 -21.94 14.44 -9.46
CA GLY A 322 -21.74 15.66 -10.22
C GLY A 322 -20.34 15.83 -10.82
N VAL A 323 -19.54 14.77 -10.89
CA VAL A 323 -18.29 14.79 -11.68
C VAL A 323 -18.63 14.68 -13.16
N ARG A 324 -17.99 15.49 -13.98
CA ARG A 324 -18.13 15.46 -15.45
C ARG A 324 -16.96 14.70 -16.06
N PHE A 325 -17.19 14.03 -17.19
CA PHE A 325 -16.17 13.28 -17.91
C PHE A 325 -15.98 13.76 -19.35
N LYS A 326 -14.74 13.83 -19.79
CA LYS A 326 -14.27 14.01 -21.15
C LYS A 326 -13.35 12.82 -21.50
N LEU A 327 -13.97 11.68 -21.72
CA LEU A 327 -13.28 10.44 -22.06
C LEU A 327 -13.03 10.36 -23.57
N GLY A 328 -12.02 9.60 -24.00
CA GLY A 328 -11.54 9.58 -25.38
C GLY A 328 -10.89 10.89 -25.82
N SER A 329 -10.43 11.73 -24.89
CA SER A 329 -9.88 13.05 -25.13
C SER A 329 -8.50 13.20 -24.49
N ILE A 330 -7.64 13.97 -25.15
CA ILE A 330 -6.27 14.25 -24.70
C ILE A 330 -6.14 15.74 -24.43
N VAL A 331 -5.47 16.09 -23.34
CA VAL A 331 -5.10 17.47 -23.06
C VAL A 331 -4.00 17.90 -24.01
N TYR A 332 -4.26 18.93 -24.81
CA TYR A 332 -3.31 19.46 -25.78
C TYR A 332 -2.43 20.58 -25.19
N ARG A 333 -3.01 21.49 -24.39
CA ARG A 333 -2.30 22.56 -23.68
C ARG A 333 -3.08 23.07 -22.48
N PHE A 334 -2.36 23.76 -21.61
CA PHE A 334 -2.93 24.57 -20.54
C PHE A 334 -2.86 26.04 -20.95
N GLU A 335 -3.86 26.81 -20.59
CA GLU A 335 -3.96 28.28 -20.85
C GLU A 335 -4.06 29.05 -19.53
N GLY A 336 -3.42 30.22 -19.49
CA GLY A 336 -3.43 31.15 -18.38
C GLY A 336 -2.26 32.12 -18.45
N VAL A 337 -2.23 33.11 -17.56
CA VAL A 337 -1.13 34.10 -17.50
C VAL A 337 -0.10 33.69 -16.44
N HIS A 338 -0.51 33.47 -15.24
CA HIS A 338 0.33 33.01 -14.11
C HIS A 338 -0.15 31.67 -13.55
N ASN A 339 -1.45 31.56 -13.40
CA ASN A 339 -2.12 30.33 -12.96
C ASN A 339 -2.82 29.73 -14.18
N VAL A 340 -3.11 28.42 -14.10
CA VAL A 340 -3.97 27.77 -15.08
C VAL A 340 -5.39 28.38 -15.00
N GLU A 341 -5.96 28.68 -16.15
CA GLU A 341 -7.31 29.24 -16.31
C GLU A 341 -8.19 28.37 -17.19
N ALA A 342 -7.57 27.55 -18.04
CA ALA A 342 -8.28 26.59 -18.86
C ALA A 342 -7.39 25.43 -19.30
N VAL A 343 -8.06 24.32 -19.61
CA VAL A 343 -7.49 23.15 -20.30
C VAL A 343 -8.08 23.11 -21.70
N VAL A 344 -7.23 22.97 -22.72
CA VAL A 344 -7.65 22.82 -24.12
C VAL A 344 -7.39 21.39 -24.55
N LEU A 345 -8.42 20.73 -25.07
CA LEU A 345 -8.37 19.36 -25.57
C LEU A 345 -7.88 19.32 -27.02
N ASP A 346 -7.51 18.13 -27.48
CA ASP A 346 -7.13 17.82 -28.88
C ASP A 346 -8.26 18.14 -29.88
N SER A 347 -9.52 18.07 -29.46
CA SER A 347 -10.70 18.50 -30.23
C SER A 347 -10.80 20.03 -30.43
N GLY A 348 -10.01 20.83 -29.70
CA GLY A 348 -10.14 22.27 -29.60
C GLY A 348 -11.12 22.72 -28.52
N GLU A 349 -11.82 21.82 -27.85
CA GLU A 349 -12.69 22.19 -26.71
C GLU A 349 -11.87 22.82 -25.59
N ARG A 350 -12.38 23.94 -25.04
CA ARG A 350 -11.77 24.69 -23.94
C ARG A 350 -12.59 24.49 -22.67
N ILE A 351 -11.96 23.98 -21.62
CA ILE A 351 -12.57 23.75 -20.31
C ILE A 351 -11.97 24.74 -19.32
N GLU A 352 -12.78 25.64 -18.80
CA GLU A 352 -12.36 26.60 -17.78
C GLU A 352 -12.08 25.87 -16.45
N THR A 353 -11.00 26.27 -15.79
CA THR A 353 -10.58 25.64 -14.51
C THR A 353 -9.76 26.62 -13.69
N ASP A 354 -9.75 26.44 -12.38
CA ASP A 354 -8.94 27.21 -11.44
C ASP A 354 -7.74 26.39 -10.94
N MET A 355 -7.78 25.06 -11.14
CA MET A 355 -6.68 24.14 -10.84
C MET A 355 -6.74 22.91 -11.76
N VAL A 356 -5.58 22.27 -11.92
CA VAL A 356 -5.45 20.98 -12.60
C VAL A 356 -4.73 20.02 -11.67
N LEU A 357 -5.21 18.76 -11.59
CA LEU A 357 -4.48 17.67 -10.98
C LEU A 357 -4.11 16.64 -12.06
N VAL A 358 -2.82 16.32 -12.19
CA VAL A 358 -2.33 15.39 -13.21
C VAL A 358 -2.08 14.03 -12.56
N GLY A 359 -2.87 13.03 -12.95
CA GLY A 359 -2.79 11.62 -12.56
C GLY A 359 -2.44 10.73 -13.77
N ALA A 360 -1.36 11.07 -14.50
CA ALA A 360 -0.97 10.40 -15.75
C ALA A 360 0.02 9.23 -15.55
N GLY A 361 0.07 8.63 -14.37
CA GLY A 361 0.97 7.54 -14.01
C GLY A 361 2.25 8.00 -13.32
N VAL A 362 3.13 7.04 -13.04
CA VAL A 362 4.42 7.25 -12.37
C VAL A 362 5.56 6.61 -13.17
N ARG A 363 6.78 7.05 -12.94
CA ARG A 363 8.00 6.43 -13.47
C ARG A 363 8.90 6.01 -12.31
N PRO A 364 9.59 4.85 -12.41
CA PRO A 364 10.57 4.42 -11.41
C PRO A 364 11.65 5.46 -11.17
N VAL A 365 12.05 5.64 -9.90
CA VAL A 365 13.13 6.56 -9.52
C VAL A 365 14.43 5.76 -9.39
N THR A 366 15.14 5.59 -10.51
CA THR A 366 16.30 4.68 -10.64
C THR A 366 17.49 5.31 -11.34
N HIS A 367 17.37 6.55 -11.81
CA HIS A 367 18.36 7.26 -12.64
C HIS A 367 19.73 7.44 -11.99
N PHE A 368 19.84 7.28 -10.67
CA PHE A 368 21.06 7.40 -9.87
C PHE A 368 21.75 6.05 -9.62
N LEU A 369 21.18 4.94 -10.12
CA LEU A 369 21.72 3.59 -9.90
C LEU A 369 22.74 3.23 -10.97
N GLU A 370 23.88 2.71 -10.55
CA GLU A 370 24.93 2.17 -11.42
C GLU A 370 25.24 0.73 -11.03
N GLY A 371 25.65 -0.11 -11.99
CA GLY A 371 25.96 -1.51 -11.75
C GLY A 371 24.75 -2.43 -11.61
N VAL A 372 23.54 -1.97 -12.01
CA VAL A 372 22.32 -2.77 -12.04
C VAL A 372 21.68 -2.78 -13.42
N THR A 373 20.90 -3.80 -13.72
CA THR A 373 20.13 -3.88 -14.96
C THR A 373 18.78 -3.19 -14.76
N LEU A 374 18.43 -2.30 -15.69
CA LEU A 374 17.10 -1.71 -15.79
C LEU A 374 16.34 -2.33 -16.98
N ASP A 375 15.01 -2.44 -16.82
CA ASP A 375 14.13 -2.81 -17.95
C ASP A 375 13.74 -1.58 -18.80
N GLU A 376 12.88 -1.79 -19.81
CA GLU A 376 12.47 -0.74 -20.75
C GLU A 376 11.72 0.41 -20.07
N ASP A 377 11.02 0.15 -18.96
CA ASP A 377 10.30 1.16 -18.16
C ASP A 377 11.22 1.90 -17.19
N GLY A 378 12.48 1.50 -17.10
CA GLY A 378 13.46 2.01 -16.16
C GLY A 378 13.37 1.40 -14.76
N ALA A 379 12.64 0.28 -14.59
CA ALA A 379 12.59 -0.43 -13.33
C ALA A 379 13.82 -1.34 -13.15
N VAL A 380 14.18 -1.62 -11.89
CA VAL A 380 15.30 -2.48 -11.54
C VAL A 380 14.94 -3.94 -11.77
N VAL A 381 15.68 -4.62 -12.62
CA VAL A 381 15.53 -6.06 -12.89
C VAL A 381 16.04 -6.84 -11.68
N VAL A 382 15.17 -7.59 -11.01
CA VAL A 382 15.52 -8.42 -9.85
C VAL A 382 15.25 -9.90 -10.11
N ASP A 383 15.91 -10.76 -9.34
CA ASP A 383 15.59 -12.20 -9.30
C ASP A 383 14.36 -12.49 -8.42
N SER A 384 13.99 -13.76 -8.25
CA SER A 384 12.87 -14.17 -7.41
C SER A 384 13.06 -13.85 -5.92
N ARG A 385 14.26 -13.50 -5.49
CA ARG A 385 14.61 -13.09 -4.13
C ARG A 385 14.71 -11.57 -3.99
N LEU A 386 14.28 -10.85 -5.01
CA LEU A 386 14.35 -9.39 -5.11
C LEU A 386 15.76 -8.83 -5.13
N ARG A 387 16.76 -9.64 -5.53
CA ARG A 387 18.16 -9.23 -5.62
C ARG A 387 18.47 -8.75 -7.03
N ALA A 388 19.09 -7.57 -7.15
CA ALA A 388 19.52 -6.95 -8.40
C ALA A 388 21.02 -7.14 -8.65
N ALA A 389 21.84 -7.10 -7.59
CA ALA A 389 23.29 -7.32 -7.63
C ALA A 389 23.76 -7.90 -6.29
N ASP A 390 25.06 -8.17 -6.15
CA ASP A 390 25.60 -8.66 -4.88
C ASP A 390 25.41 -7.63 -3.75
N GLY A 391 24.66 -8.02 -2.72
CA GLY A 391 24.29 -7.14 -1.59
C GLY A 391 23.30 -6.02 -1.96
N LEU A 392 22.76 -5.97 -3.20
CA LEU A 392 21.79 -4.96 -3.61
C LEU A 392 20.45 -5.60 -3.99
N TYR A 393 19.39 -5.11 -3.38
CA TYR A 393 18.00 -5.54 -3.55
C TYR A 393 17.13 -4.37 -4.02
N ALA A 394 16.00 -4.65 -4.68
CA ALA A 394 15.01 -3.64 -5.00
C ALA A 394 13.59 -4.15 -4.71
N ALA A 395 12.73 -3.26 -4.21
CA ALA A 395 11.35 -3.60 -3.82
C ALA A 395 10.38 -2.43 -4.06
N GLY A 396 9.10 -2.77 -4.20
CA GLY A 396 8.01 -1.82 -4.47
C GLY A 396 7.96 -1.42 -5.94
N ASP A 397 7.45 -0.21 -6.20
CA ASP A 397 7.11 0.28 -7.54
C ASP A 397 8.28 0.28 -8.53
N ILE A 398 9.52 0.18 -8.05
CA ILE A 398 10.73 0.14 -8.89
C ILE A 398 11.18 -1.26 -9.28
N ALA A 399 10.63 -2.32 -8.67
CA ALA A 399 11.12 -3.68 -8.87
C ALA A 399 10.41 -4.36 -10.05
N SER A 400 11.18 -4.79 -11.06
CA SER A 400 10.76 -5.68 -12.12
C SER A 400 11.17 -7.10 -11.75
N PHE A 401 10.21 -7.93 -11.33
CA PHE A 401 10.44 -9.26 -10.75
C PHE A 401 9.76 -10.36 -11.56
N PRO A 402 10.24 -11.62 -11.50
CA PRO A 402 9.55 -12.74 -12.12
C PRO A 402 8.29 -13.09 -11.31
N ASP A 403 7.12 -12.99 -11.93
CA ASP A 403 5.86 -13.41 -11.33
C ASP A 403 5.88 -14.94 -11.10
N PRO A 404 5.70 -15.41 -9.87
CA PRO A 404 5.75 -16.84 -9.55
C PRO A 404 4.64 -17.67 -10.21
N HIS A 405 3.52 -17.03 -10.60
CA HIS A 405 2.36 -17.71 -11.18
C HIS A 405 2.42 -17.83 -12.70
N THR A 406 2.97 -16.82 -13.36
CA THR A 406 3.03 -16.76 -14.83
C THR A 406 4.44 -16.94 -15.37
N GLY A 407 5.47 -16.74 -14.56
CA GLY A 407 6.88 -16.70 -14.98
C GLY A 407 7.25 -15.46 -15.79
N ALA A 408 6.30 -14.61 -16.12
CA ALA A 408 6.56 -13.36 -16.83
C ALA A 408 7.18 -12.32 -15.89
N ARG A 409 7.95 -11.38 -16.45
CA ARG A 409 8.38 -10.21 -15.69
C ARG A 409 7.22 -9.26 -15.49
N THR A 410 7.10 -8.77 -14.27
CA THR A 410 6.05 -7.81 -13.91
C THR A 410 6.57 -6.76 -12.94
N ARG A 411 5.91 -5.60 -12.93
CA ARG A 411 6.11 -4.51 -11.99
C ARG A 411 4.74 -4.07 -11.48
N ILE A 412 4.60 -3.94 -10.16
CA ILE A 412 3.33 -3.71 -9.51
C ILE A 412 3.44 -2.51 -8.55
N GLU A 413 2.59 -1.52 -8.75
CA GLU A 413 2.55 -0.26 -8.00
C GLU A 413 1.48 -0.30 -6.88
N HIS A 414 1.46 -1.38 -6.09
CA HIS A 414 0.48 -1.56 -5.01
C HIS A 414 1.14 -1.46 -3.64
N TRP A 415 0.49 -0.75 -2.73
CA TRP A 415 0.98 -0.53 -1.36
C TRP A 415 1.29 -1.85 -0.64
N ARG A 416 0.34 -2.78 -0.64
CA ARG A 416 0.50 -4.08 0.03
C ARG A 416 1.59 -4.93 -0.61
N THR A 417 1.65 -4.98 -1.94
CA THR A 417 2.71 -5.70 -2.66
C THR A 417 4.09 -5.12 -2.33
N ALA A 418 4.20 -3.79 -2.26
CA ALA A 418 5.45 -3.14 -1.86
C ALA A 418 5.88 -3.52 -0.44
N GLN A 419 4.94 -3.59 0.52
CA GLN A 419 5.22 -4.07 1.87
C GLN A 419 5.65 -5.54 1.89
N GLN A 420 4.97 -6.43 1.14
CA GLN A 420 5.34 -7.84 1.00
C GLN A 420 6.75 -8.00 0.44
N GLN A 421 7.06 -7.26 -0.64
CA GLN A 421 8.40 -7.26 -1.23
C GLN A 421 9.46 -6.71 -0.28
N GLY A 422 9.17 -5.64 0.45
CA GLY A 422 10.06 -5.10 1.48
C GLY A 422 10.41 -6.15 2.55
N ARG A 423 9.41 -6.86 3.06
CA ARG A 423 9.62 -7.96 4.03
C ARG A 423 10.42 -9.11 3.43
N ALA A 424 10.13 -9.53 2.19
CA ALA A 424 10.87 -10.59 1.51
C ALA A 424 12.33 -10.20 1.24
N ALA A 425 12.58 -8.97 0.77
CA ALA A 425 13.92 -8.45 0.57
C ALA A 425 14.71 -8.42 1.90
N ALA A 426 14.09 -7.94 2.99
CA ALA A 426 14.71 -7.91 4.31
C ALA A 426 15.13 -9.31 4.81
N ARG A 427 14.27 -10.32 4.63
CA ARG A 427 14.61 -11.73 4.93
C ARG A 427 15.82 -12.19 4.15
N ASN A 428 15.88 -11.87 2.86
CA ASN A 428 17.01 -12.25 2.00
C ASN A 428 18.28 -11.46 2.35
N MET A 429 18.18 -10.20 2.72
CA MET A 429 19.29 -9.42 3.27
C MET A 429 19.83 -10.03 4.58
N ALA A 430 18.95 -10.56 5.43
CA ALA A 430 19.31 -11.26 6.66
C ALA A 430 19.79 -12.71 6.43
N GLY A 431 20.01 -13.12 5.19
CA GLY A 431 20.58 -14.42 4.82
C GLY A 431 19.55 -15.56 4.71
N ARG A 432 18.25 -15.26 4.69
CA ARG A 432 17.23 -16.26 4.36
C ARG A 432 17.20 -16.46 2.85
N ASP A 433 16.90 -17.66 2.41
CA ASP A 433 16.72 -17.99 0.99
C ASP A 433 15.22 -18.10 0.67
N THR A 434 14.53 -16.96 0.64
CA THR A 434 13.07 -16.88 0.53
C THR A 434 12.67 -16.22 -0.78
N PRO A 435 12.19 -16.97 -1.79
CA PRO A 435 11.61 -16.38 -2.99
C PRO A 435 10.36 -15.56 -2.63
N PHE A 436 10.13 -14.48 -3.37
CA PHE A 436 8.90 -13.71 -3.29
C PHE A 436 7.79 -14.45 -4.03
N ASP A 437 6.72 -14.81 -3.33
CA ASP A 437 5.54 -15.53 -3.84
C ASP A 437 4.22 -14.82 -3.52
N GLY A 438 4.30 -13.56 -3.09
CA GLY A 438 3.14 -12.79 -2.68
C GLY A 438 2.13 -12.56 -3.81
N VAL A 439 0.85 -12.80 -3.52
CA VAL A 439 -0.24 -12.47 -4.45
C VAL A 439 -0.53 -10.97 -4.34
N PRO A 440 -0.50 -10.23 -5.46
CA PRO A 440 -0.84 -8.82 -5.47
C PRO A 440 -2.26 -8.57 -4.98
N PHE A 441 -2.44 -7.49 -4.26
CA PHE A 441 -3.74 -7.04 -3.80
C PHE A 441 -3.74 -5.53 -3.68
N PHE A 442 -4.83 -4.88 -4.13
CA PHE A 442 -5.10 -3.49 -3.83
C PHE A 442 -6.59 -3.26 -3.60
N TRP A 443 -6.90 -2.10 -3.08
CA TRP A 443 -8.26 -1.65 -2.86
C TRP A 443 -8.41 -0.18 -3.27
N THR A 444 -9.63 0.18 -3.64
CA THR A 444 -10.03 1.57 -3.76
C THR A 444 -11.46 1.73 -3.25
N ARG A 445 -11.73 2.90 -2.68
CA ARG A 445 -13.09 3.34 -2.34
C ARG A 445 -13.26 4.77 -2.82
N GLN A 446 -14.31 4.98 -3.58
CA GLN A 446 -14.61 6.27 -4.19
C GLN A 446 -16.11 6.50 -4.06
N PHE A 447 -16.49 7.47 -3.21
CA PHE A 447 -17.87 7.62 -2.76
C PHE A 447 -18.43 6.30 -2.18
N ASP A 448 -19.52 5.79 -2.74
CA ASP A 448 -20.16 4.54 -2.30
C ASP A 448 -19.62 3.29 -3.04
N ALA A 449 -18.80 3.47 -4.07
CA ALA A 449 -18.22 2.38 -4.83
C ALA A 449 -16.90 1.91 -4.21
N GLY A 450 -16.85 0.63 -3.80
CA GLY A 450 -15.66 -0.04 -3.32
C GLY A 450 -15.20 -1.14 -4.27
N LEU A 451 -13.90 -1.37 -4.34
CA LEU A 451 -13.29 -2.44 -5.13
C LEU A 451 -12.16 -3.09 -4.34
N LEU A 452 -12.15 -4.42 -4.33
CA LEU A 452 -11.04 -5.25 -3.91
C LEU A 452 -10.53 -6.01 -5.12
N TYR A 453 -9.25 -5.93 -5.42
CA TYR A 453 -8.64 -6.59 -6.58
C TYR A 453 -7.50 -7.50 -6.11
N VAL A 454 -7.59 -8.78 -6.46
CA VAL A 454 -6.62 -9.82 -6.11
C VAL A 454 -5.99 -10.34 -7.39
N GLY A 455 -4.68 -10.57 -7.38
CA GLY A 455 -3.96 -11.01 -8.55
C GLY A 455 -3.46 -9.84 -9.40
N HIS A 456 -3.04 -10.13 -10.63
CA HIS A 456 -2.61 -9.11 -11.58
C HIS A 456 -2.78 -9.63 -13.01
N ALA A 457 -3.65 -8.98 -13.79
CA ALA A 457 -3.89 -9.30 -15.17
C ALA A 457 -3.41 -8.15 -16.06
N HIS A 458 -2.29 -8.33 -16.78
CA HIS A 458 -1.85 -7.38 -17.82
C HIS A 458 -2.77 -7.40 -19.04
N ALA A 459 -3.33 -8.56 -19.33
CA ALA A 459 -4.29 -8.80 -20.41
C ALA A 459 -5.12 -10.02 -20.06
N TRP A 460 -6.32 -10.08 -20.61
CA TRP A 460 -7.24 -11.21 -20.45
C TRP A 460 -7.93 -11.54 -21.77
N ASP A 461 -8.38 -12.77 -21.87
CA ASP A 461 -9.12 -13.26 -23.05
C ASP A 461 -10.64 -13.15 -22.82
N GLU A 462 -11.04 -13.27 -21.54
CA GLU A 462 -12.42 -13.27 -21.09
C GLU A 462 -12.54 -12.71 -19.68
N VAL A 463 -13.69 -12.07 -19.38
CA VAL A 463 -14.09 -11.72 -18.01
C VAL A 463 -15.36 -12.45 -17.68
N VAL A 464 -15.35 -13.27 -16.63
CA VAL A 464 -16.52 -13.98 -16.13
C VAL A 464 -17.07 -13.26 -14.92
N TYR A 465 -18.34 -12.87 -14.98
CA TYR A 465 -19.01 -12.19 -13.88
C TYR A 465 -19.92 -13.16 -13.12
N GLN A 466 -19.87 -13.11 -11.80
CA GLN A 466 -20.77 -13.81 -10.89
C GLN A 466 -21.44 -12.79 -9.99
N GLY A 467 -22.77 -12.80 -9.90
CA GLY A 467 -23.54 -11.80 -9.16
C GLY A 467 -24.19 -10.76 -10.07
N ASP A 468 -24.47 -9.59 -9.53
CA ASP A 468 -25.20 -8.52 -10.24
C ASP A 468 -24.34 -7.24 -10.34
N LEU A 469 -23.88 -6.94 -11.56
CA LEU A 469 -23.13 -5.71 -11.86
C LEU A 469 -23.95 -4.44 -11.61
N HIS A 470 -25.27 -4.48 -11.80
CA HIS A 470 -26.13 -3.31 -11.61
C HIS A 470 -26.39 -3.02 -10.14
N ALA A 471 -26.41 -4.06 -9.31
CA ALA A 471 -26.52 -3.93 -7.87
C ALA A 471 -25.17 -3.63 -7.19
N HIS A 472 -24.08 -3.63 -7.94
CA HIS A 472 -22.69 -3.53 -7.44
C HIS A 472 -22.33 -4.65 -6.45
N ASP A 473 -22.94 -5.81 -6.59
CA ASP A 473 -22.71 -7.02 -5.79
C ASP A 473 -22.29 -8.17 -6.71
N PHE A 474 -20.99 -8.20 -7.05
CA PHE A 474 -20.46 -9.15 -8.01
C PHE A 474 -18.99 -9.48 -7.76
N LEU A 475 -18.56 -10.60 -8.36
CA LEU A 475 -17.17 -10.96 -8.59
C LEU A 475 -16.89 -10.92 -10.09
N ALA A 476 -15.73 -10.41 -10.48
CA ALA A 476 -15.22 -10.43 -11.84
C ALA A 476 -13.95 -11.27 -11.88
N PHE A 477 -13.92 -12.33 -12.68
CA PHE A 477 -12.76 -13.19 -12.88
C PHE A 477 -12.14 -12.89 -14.22
N TYR A 478 -10.89 -12.42 -14.22
CA TYR A 478 -10.12 -12.13 -15.43
C TYR A 478 -9.37 -13.39 -15.83
N ILE A 479 -9.77 -13.97 -16.98
CA ILE A 479 -9.24 -15.25 -17.47
C ILE A 479 -8.19 -14.99 -18.54
N LYS A 480 -7.03 -15.59 -18.38
CA LYS A 480 -5.96 -15.62 -19.39
C LYS A 480 -5.48 -17.05 -19.60
N ASP A 481 -5.46 -17.51 -20.86
CA ASP A 481 -5.04 -18.86 -21.23
C ASP A 481 -5.72 -19.97 -20.38
N GLY A 482 -7.03 -19.80 -20.13
CA GLY A 482 -7.88 -20.72 -19.35
C GLY A 482 -7.59 -20.74 -17.84
N ARG A 483 -6.86 -19.74 -17.30
CA ARG A 483 -6.57 -19.59 -15.87
C ARG A 483 -7.07 -18.26 -15.35
N VAL A 484 -7.48 -18.23 -14.09
CA VAL A 484 -7.80 -16.98 -13.39
C VAL A 484 -6.48 -16.24 -13.10
N ALA A 485 -6.32 -15.06 -13.68
CA ALA A 485 -5.18 -14.18 -13.46
C ALA A 485 -5.46 -13.12 -12.38
N ALA A 486 -6.70 -12.70 -12.26
CA ALA A 486 -7.14 -11.75 -11.24
C ALA A 486 -8.64 -11.91 -10.97
#